data_e03972c036a0789138819597e3d01421
#
_entry.id   e03972c036a0789138819597e3d01421
#
_cell.length_a   1.000
_cell.length_b   1.000
_cell.length_c   1.000
_cell.angle_alpha   90.00
_cell.angle_beta   90.00
_cell.angle_gamma   90.00
#
_symmetry.space_group_name_H-M   'P 1'
#
loop_
_entity.id
_entity.type
_entity.pdbx_description
1 polymer ?
#
loop_
_entity_poly.entity_id
_entity_poly.type
_entity_poly.pdbx_seq_one_letter_code
_entity_poly.pdbx_strand_id
1 'polypeptide(L)'
;MLVLKVQFLVMIFIAYLFADIPDVLNDIDGDTINLKELTTQKTVAVITMKSPDCPVCQTQILRIMQNFDKLSACNVTFLVLAPGPIDELQKAKELTKFPFPFIVDQNLKIARSLDLIINETQILPSILILNDKLEVEWTQRGRNALYFGDPELMKRLKCEGWI
;
A
#
# COMPACT_ATOMS: atom_id res chain seq x y z
N MET A 1 16.67 40.07 -11.32
CA MET A 1 15.24 39.75 -11.12
C MET A 1 14.81 38.45 -11.80
N LEU A 2 15.36 38.07 -12.95
CA LEU A 2 14.99 36.83 -13.66
C LEU A 2 15.40 35.54 -12.92
N VAL A 3 16.62 35.52 -12.36
CA VAL A 3 17.18 34.35 -11.64
C VAL A 3 16.37 34.01 -10.39
N LEU A 4 15.87 35.01 -9.67
CA LEU A 4 15.06 34.80 -8.46
C LEU A 4 13.68 34.17 -8.78
N LYS A 5 13.09 34.53 -9.93
CA LYS A 5 11.82 33.94 -10.39
C LYS A 5 11.96 32.47 -10.84
N VAL A 6 13.08 32.10 -11.44
CA VAL A 6 13.37 30.74 -11.88
C VAL A 6 13.61 29.83 -10.67
N GLN A 7 14.33 30.30 -9.64
CA GLN A 7 14.55 29.56 -8.40
C GLN A 7 13.23 29.32 -7.63
N PHE A 8 12.32 30.29 -7.62
CA PHE A 8 11.02 30.16 -6.98
C PHE A 8 10.11 29.16 -7.72
N LEU A 9 10.17 29.13 -9.05
CA LEU A 9 9.43 28.18 -9.89
C LEU A 9 9.94 26.75 -9.71
N VAL A 10 11.24 26.54 -9.59
CA VAL A 10 11.88 25.24 -9.34
C VAL A 10 11.52 24.72 -7.94
N MET A 11 11.48 25.59 -6.92
CA MET A 11 11.07 25.20 -5.57
C MET A 11 9.59 24.79 -5.50
N ILE A 12 8.70 25.45 -6.25
CA ILE A 12 7.27 25.08 -6.32
C ILE A 12 7.10 23.72 -7.02
N PHE A 13 7.92 23.41 -8.02
CA PHE A 13 7.84 22.13 -8.75
C PHE A 13 8.35 20.93 -7.92
N ILE A 14 9.29 21.14 -7.01
CA ILE A 14 9.81 20.08 -6.13
C ILE A 14 8.79 19.71 -5.04
N ALA A 15 7.94 20.65 -4.62
CA ALA A 15 6.92 20.39 -3.57
C ALA A 15 5.79 19.44 -4.00
N TYR A 16 5.65 19.12 -5.30
CA TYR A 16 4.61 18.22 -5.82
C TYR A 16 5.06 16.76 -6.00
N LEU A 17 6.30 16.42 -5.64
CA LEU A 17 6.85 15.08 -5.88
C LEU A 17 6.78 14.12 -4.69
N PHE A 18 6.26 14.55 -3.56
CA PHE A 18 6.11 13.67 -2.39
C PHE A 18 4.71 13.06 -2.36
N ALA A 19 4.65 11.75 -2.22
CA ALA A 19 3.41 11.04 -1.96
C ALA A 19 2.81 11.57 -0.65
N ASP A 20 1.55 12.04 -0.70
CA ASP A 20 0.82 12.54 0.46
C ASP A 20 0.06 11.37 1.10
N ILE A 21 0.79 10.53 1.83
CA ILE A 21 0.20 9.46 2.64
C ILE A 21 -0.05 10.05 4.04
N PRO A 22 -1.30 10.02 4.53
CA PRO A 22 -1.61 10.58 5.84
C PRO A 22 -0.88 9.85 6.98
N ASP A 23 -0.43 10.60 7.99
CA ASP A 23 0.20 10.04 9.20
C ASP A 23 -0.75 9.12 9.97
N VAL A 24 -2.06 9.36 9.86
CA VAL A 24 -3.11 8.62 10.54
C VAL A 24 -4.15 8.17 9.53
N LEU A 25 -4.50 6.89 9.59
CA LEU A 25 -5.53 6.24 8.78
C LEU A 25 -6.58 5.61 9.67
N ASN A 26 -7.80 5.50 9.18
CA ASN A 26 -8.84 4.69 9.81
C ASN A 26 -9.10 3.46 8.94
N ASP A 27 -9.19 2.31 9.57
CA ASP A 27 -9.56 1.09 8.87
C ASP A 27 -11.09 0.92 8.77
N ILE A 28 -11.52 -0.12 8.06
CA ILE A 28 -12.95 -0.43 7.88
C ILE A 28 -13.64 -0.93 9.14
N ASP A 29 -12.90 -1.34 10.17
CA ASP A 29 -13.42 -1.77 11.47
C ASP A 29 -13.59 -0.59 12.42
N GLY A 30 -13.12 0.60 12.04
CA GLY A 30 -13.18 1.84 12.83
C GLY A 30 -11.94 2.08 13.70
N ASP A 31 -10.92 1.24 13.59
CA ASP A 31 -9.68 1.41 14.32
C ASP A 31 -8.81 2.49 13.69
N THR A 32 -8.15 3.28 14.54
CA THR A 32 -7.22 4.34 14.11
C THR A 32 -5.80 3.79 14.08
N ILE A 33 -5.14 3.96 12.94
CA ILE A 33 -3.77 3.50 12.70
C ILE A 33 -2.86 4.71 12.61
N ASN A 34 -1.94 4.86 13.56
CA ASN A 34 -0.85 5.82 13.48
C ASN A 34 0.25 5.24 12.57
N LEU A 35 0.14 5.54 11.29
CA LEU A 35 1.04 4.99 10.27
C LEU A 35 2.48 5.46 10.47
N LYS A 36 2.65 6.71 10.89
CA LYS A 36 3.96 7.30 11.20
C LYS A 36 4.68 6.55 12.32
N GLU A 37 3.98 6.23 13.38
CA GLU A 37 4.53 5.45 14.49
C GLU A 37 4.81 4.00 14.06
N LEU A 38 3.89 3.41 13.30
CA LEU A 38 4.00 2.03 12.83
C LEU A 38 5.25 1.82 11.97
N THR A 39 5.60 2.76 11.08
CA THR A 39 6.80 2.68 10.24
C THR A 39 8.11 2.80 11.00
N THR A 40 8.11 3.36 12.22
CA THR A 40 9.30 3.37 13.09
C THR A 40 9.53 2.04 13.80
N GLN A 41 8.49 1.23 13.94
CA GLN A 41 8.53 -0.03 14.69
C GLN A 41 8.65 -1.24 13.76
N LYS A 42 8.07 -1.18 12.56
CA LYS A 42 7.96 -2.31 11.62
C LYS A 42 8.15 -1.85 10.18
N THR A 43 8.58 -2.78 9.33
CA THR A 43 8.46 -2.61 7.89
C THR A 43 6.99 -2.65 7.51
N VAL A 44 6.45 -1.57 6.95
CA VAL A 44 5.06 -1.50 6.51
C VAL A 44 4.96 -1.79 5.02
N ALA A 45 4.27 -2.88 4.67
CA ALA A 45 3.95 -3.25 3.29
C ALA A 45 2.49 -2.92 2.98
N VAL A 46 2.26 -2.03 2.02
CA VAL A 46 0.92 -1.66 1.57
C VAL A 46 0.57 -2.46 0.32
N ILE A 47 -0.53 -3.21 0.37
CA ILE A 47 -1.07 -3.98 -0.75
C ILE A 47 -2.24 -3.19 -1.32
N THR A 48 -2.15 -2.73 -2.56
CA THR A 48 -3.27 -2.05 -3.20
C THR A 48 -4.15 -3.03 -3.95
N MET A 49 -5.46 -2.87 -3.87
CA MET A 49 -6.45 -3.65 -4.63
C MET A 49 -7.04 -2.81 -5.74
N LYS A 50 -7.28 -3.41 -6.90
CA LYS A 50 -7.95 -2.75 -8.03
C LYS A 50 -9.36 -2.31 -7.66
N SER A 51 -10.10 -3.21 -7.03
CA SER A 51 -11.44 -3.08 -6.47
C SER A 51 -11.60 -4.14 -5.37
N PRO A 52 -12.57 -3.99 -4.46
CA PRO A 52 -12.79 -4.99 -3.40
C PRO A 52 -13.10 -6.39 -3.93
N ASP A 53 -13.80 -6.50 -5.04
CA ASP A 53 -14.21 -7.74 -5.71
C ASP A 53 -13.13 -8.34 -6.65
N CYS A 54 -11.94 -7.74 -6.73
CA CYS A 54 -10.85 -8.19 -7.62
C CYS A 54 -10.32 -9.58 -7.22
N PRO A 55 -10.60 -10.67 -7.97
CA PRO A 55 -10.21 -12.02 -7.57
C PRO A 55 -8.70 -12.21 -7.50
N VAL A 56 -7.96 -11.59 -8.44
CA VAL A 56 -6.48 -11.64 -8.46
C VAL A 56 -5.90 -10.96 -7.24
N CYS A 57 -6.51 -9.84 -6.77
CA CYS A 57 -6.08 -9.14 -5.57
C CYS A 57 -6.33 -9.97 -4.31
N GLN A 58 -7.51 -10.58 -4.20
CA GLN A 58 -7.86 -11.47 -3.08
C GLN A 58 -6.93 -12.70 -3.06
N THR A 59 -6.65 -13.29 -4.23
CA THR A 59 -5.71 -14.42 -4.33
C THR A 59 -4.31 -14.04 -3.86
N GLN A 60 -3.81 -12.83 -4.14
CA GLN A 60 -2.51 -12.39 -3.62
C GLN A 60 -2.51 -12.31 -2.09
N ILE A 61 -3.58 -11.75 -1.49
CA ILE A 61 -3.72 -11.68 -0.03
C ILE A 61 -3.69 -13.09 0.57
N LEU A 62 -4.43 -14.05 -0.01
CA LEU A 62 -4.41 -15.44 0.44
C LEU A 62 -3.03 -16.10 0.32
N ARG A 63 -2.26 -15.81 -0.75
CA ARG A 63 -0.88 -16.29 -0.90
C ARG A 63 0.06 -15.73 0.17
N ILE A 64 -0.08 -14.45 0.53
CA ILE A 64 0.66 -13.84 1.64
C ILE A 64 0.30 -14.54 2.95
N MET A 65 -0.99 -14.80 3.19
CA MET A 65 -1.46 -15.55 4.37
C MET A 65 -0.85 -16.96 4.46
N GLN A 66 -0.75 -17.69 3.36
CA GLN A 66 -0.13 -19.02 3.32
C GLN A 66 1.35 -19.01 3.74
N ASN A 67 2.00 -17.88 3.65
CA ASN A 67 3.39 -17.68 4.02
C ASN A 67 3.56 -16.86 5.31
N PHE A 68 2.48 -16.67 6.07
CA PHE A 68 2.45 -15.74 7.20
C PHE A 68 3.46 -16.12 8.30
N ASP A 69 3.61 -17.40 8.61
CA ASP A 69 4.56 -17.86 9.64
C ASP A 69 6.01 -17.44 9.32
N LYS A 70 6.37 -17.49 8.05
CA LYS A 70 7.68 -17.05 7.59
C LYS A 70 7.81 -15.52 7.64
N LEU A 71 6.75 -14.81 7.26
CA LEU A 71 6.70 -13.35 7.26
C LEU A 71 6.70 -12.77 8.68
N SER A 72 6.10 -13.43 9.64
CA SER A 72 6.06 -12.98 11.03
C SER A 72 7.46 -12.83 11.65
N ALA A 73 8.44 -13.61 11.18
CA ALA A 73 9.84 -13.49 11.59
C ALA A 73 10.55 -12.23 11.03
N CYS A 74 9.94 -11.54 10.07
CA CYS A 74 10.59 -10.45 9.32
C CYS A 74 10.26 -9.04 9.85
N ASN A 75 9.61 -8.94 11.00
CA ASN A 75 9.15 -7.67 11.56
C ASN A 75 8.36 -6.80 10.55
N VAL A 76 7.56 -7.45 9.69
CA VAL A 76 6.71 -6.81 8.70
C VAL A 76 5.27 -6.74 9.19
N THR A 77 4.57 -5.68 8.81
CA THR A 77 3.12 -5.57 8.93
C THR A 77 2.53 -5.16 7.59
N PHE A 78 1.25 -5.43 7.41
CA PHE A 78 0.57 -5.17 6.15
C PHE A 78 -0.58 -4.19 6.35
N LEU A 79 -0.87 -3.42 5.30
CA LEU A 79 -2.10 -2.65 5.13
C LEU A 79 -2.67 -2.98 3.76
N VAL A 80 -3.98 -3.12 3.67
CA VAL A 80 -4.67 -3.23 2.38
C VAL A 80 -5.31 -1.89 2.06
N LEU A 81 -4.97 -1.32 0.91
CA LEU A 81 -5.55 -0.07 0.40
C LEU A 81 -6.43 -0.38 -0.81
N ALA A 82 -7.70 -0.02 -0.76
CA ALA A 82 -8.66 -0.30 -1.82
C ALA A 82 -9.61 0.87 -2.04
N PRO A 83 -10.19 1.01 -3.25
CA PRO A 83 -11.34 1.88 -3.43
C PRO A 83 -12.55 1.35 -2.64
N GLY A 84 -13.54 2.22 -2.35
CA GLY A 84 -14.81 1.79 -1.75
C GLY A 84 -15.69 0.99 -2.70
N PRO A 85 -16.87 0.57 -2.27
CA PRO A 85 -17.48 0.90 -0.98
C PRO A 85 -17.01 0.02 0.19
N ILE A 86 -17.25 0.48 1.43
CA ILE A 86 -16.79 -0.17 2.67
C ILE A 86 -17.36 -1.58 2.81
N ASP A 87 -18.65 -1.77 2.54
CA ASP A 87 -19.34 -3.06 2.70
C ASP A 87 -18.79 -4.15 1.78
N GLU A 88 -18.34 -3.79 0.58
CA GLU A 88 -17.65 -4.73 -0.32
C GLU A 88 -16.25 -5.06 0.18
N LEU A 89 -15.56 -4.07 0.75
CA LEU A 89 -14.23 -4.29 1.31
C LEU A 89 -14.29 -5.12 2.60
N GLN A 90 -15.35 -5.00 3.40
CA GLN A 90 -15.63 -5.88 4.53
C GLN A 90 -15.81 -7.34 4.07
N LYS A 91 -16.59 -7.59 3.02
CA LYS A 91 -16.72 -8.92 2.42
C LYS A 91 -15.38 -9.49 1.94
N ALA A 92 -14.53 -8.67 1.32
CA ALA A 92 -13.18 -9.09 0.91
C ALA A 92 -12.29 -9.46 2.10
N LYS A 93 -12.36 -8.69 3.20
CA LYS A 93 -11.66 -9.00 4.46
C LYS A 93 -12.14 -10.31 5.07
N GLU A 94 -13.45 -10.50 5.17
CA GLU A 94 -14.06 -11.74 5.66
C GLU A 94 -13.69 -12.97 4.83
N LEU A 95 -13.70 -12.83 3.49
CA LEU A 95 -13.34 -13.91 2.58
C LEU A 95 -11.87 -14.32 2.70
N THR A 96 -10.98 -13.35 2.80
CA THR A 96 -9.54 -13.59 2.86
C THR A 96 -9.06 -13.93 4.27
N LYS A 97 -9.84 -13.56 5.30
CA LYS A 97 -9.47 -13.67 6.73
C LYS A 97 -8.11 -13.02 7.03
N PHE A 98 -7.75 -12.00 6.26
CA PHE A 98 -6.48 -11.31 6.42
C PHE A 98 -6.50 -10.49 7.71
N PRO A 99 -5.56 -10.70 8.66
CA PRO A 99 -5.65 -10.14 10.00
C PRO A 99 -5.20 -8.68 10.10
N PHE A 100 -4.81 -8.08 8.97
CA PHE A 100 -4.31 -6.73 8.93
C PHE A 100 -5.38 -5.73 8.50
N PRO A 101 -5.19 -4.44 8.78
CA PRO A 101 -6.15 -3.40 8.44
C PRO A 101 -6.45 -3.27 6.95
N PHE A 102 -7.71 -3.01 6.63
CA PHE A 102 -8.19 -2.65 5.30
C PHE A 102 -8.62 -1.18 5.32
N ILE A 103 -8.06 -0.40 4.42
CA ILE A 103 -8.27 1.05 4.32
C ILE A 103 -9.05 1.36 3.06
N VAL A 104 -10.14 2.11 3.19
CA VAL A 104 -10.82 2.70 2.03
C VAL A 104 -10.14 3.99 1.63
N ASP A 105 -9.59 4.02 0.43
CA ASP A 105 -9.05 5.24 -0.18
C ASP A 105 -10.19 6.07 -0.79
N GLN A 106 -10.82 6.90 0.05
CA GLN A 106 -11.91 7.75 -0.38
C GLN A 106 -11.45 8.72 -1.49
N ASN A 107 -12.19 8.73 -2.59
CA ASN A 107 -11.87 9.54 -3.77
C ASN A 107 -10.49 9.24 -4.36
N LEU A 108 -9.91 8.07 -4.06
CA LEU A 108 -8.59 7.63 -4.52
C LEU A 108 -7.48 8.65 -4.23
N LYS A 109 -7.56 9.33 -3.08
CA LYS A 109 -6.64 10.42 -2.74
C LYS A 109 -5.22 9.91 -2.55
N ILE A 110 -5.04 8.81 -1.80
CA ILE A 110 -3.72 8.20 -1.55
C ILE A 110 -3.19 7.58 -2.85
N ALA A 111 -4.00 6.80 -3.56
CA ALA A 111 -3.59 6.19 -4.82
C ALA A 111 -3.18 7.23 -5.87
N ARG A 112 -3.86 8.37 -5.89
CA ARG A 112 -3.54 9.48 -6.80
C ARG A 112 -2.19 10.11 -6.48
N SER A 113 -1.88 10.33 -5.21
CA SER A 113 -0.57 10.86 -4.78
C SER A 113 0.58 9.89 -5.06
N LEU A 114 0.28 8.59 -5.15
CA LEU A 114 1.23 7.52 -5.46
C LEU A 114 1.33 7.17 -6.95
N ASP A 115 0.60 7.87 -7.81
CA ASP A 115 0.49 7.57 -9.26
C ASP A 115 0.01 6.12 -9.52
N LEU A 116 -0.98 5.68 -8.74
CA LEU A 116 -1.57 4.33 -8.82
C LEU A 116 -3.01 4.34 -9.33
N ILE A 117 -3.39 5.32 -10.12
CA ILE A 117 -4.73 5.42 -10.68
C ILE A 117 -4.81 4.67 -12.03
N ILE A 118 -5.80 3.77 -12.15
CA ILE A 118 -6.20 3.20 -13.45
C ILE A 118 -7.27 4.07 -14.08
N ASN A 119 -8.30 4.41 -13.30
CA ASN A 119 -9.41 5.28 -13.67
C ASN A 119 -10.04 5.86 -12.39
N GLU A 120 -11.18 6.52 -12.50
CA GLU A 120 -11.83 7.22 -11.38
C GLU A 120 -12.30 6.32 -10.23
N THR A 121 -12.38 5.01 -10.45
CA THR A 121 -12.91 4.04 -9.47
C THR A 121 -11.95 2.90 -9.17
N GLN A 122 -10.78 2.87 -9.80
CA GLN A 122 -9.86 1.72 -9.71
C GLN A 122 -8.43 2.15 -9.45
N ILE A 123 -7.78 1.40 -8.57
CA ILE A 123 -6.37 1.54 -8.20
C ILE A 123 -5.53 0.49 -8.93
N LEU A 124 -4.34 0.86 -9.38
CA LEU A 124 -3.38 -0.09 -9.93
C LEU A 124 -2.92 -1.07 -8.83
N PRO A 125 -3.18 -2.38 -8.97
CA PRO A 125 -2.73 -3.36 -8.00
C PRO A 125 -1.21 -3.33 -7.86
N SER A 126 -0.73 -3.08 -6.65
CA SER A 126 0.70 -2.93 -6.36
C SER A 126 1.02 -3.42 -4.95
N ILE A 127 2.31 -3.60 -4.67
CA ILE A 127 2.83 -3.72 -3.32
C ILE A 127 3.85 -2.60 -3.12
N LEU A 128 3.74 -1.90 -2.03
CA LEU A 128 4.62 -0.79 -1.66
C LEU A 128 5.27 -1.09 -0.31
N ILE A 129 6.52 -0.68 -0.13
CA ILE A 129 7.15 -0.63 1.21
C ILE A 129 7.37 0.83 1.54
N LEU A 130 6.94 1.23 2.74
CA LEU A 130 7.10 2.58 3.25
C LEU A 130 8.31 2.66 4.17
N ASN A 131 9.04 3.77 4.09
CA ASN A 131 10.06 4.12 5.07
C ASN A 131 9.46 4.88 6.27
N ASP A 132 10.29 5.25 7.24
CA ASP A 132 9.90 5.99 8.44
C ASP A 132 9.45 7.43 8.19
N LYS A 133 9.60 7.93 6.96
CA LYS A 133 9.08 9.23 6.51
C LYS A 133 7.78 9.13 5.74
N LEU A 134 7.19 7.93 5.63
CA LEU A 134 6.02 7.61 4.81
C LEU A 134 6.28 7.75 3.31
N GLU A 135 7.53 7.76 2.89
CA GLU A 135 7.91 7.74 1.48
C GLU A 135 7.94 6.29 0.97
N VAL A 136 7.62 6.09 -0.30
CA VAL A 136 7.70 4.77 -0.93
C VAL A 136 9.16 4.43 -1.18
N GLU A 137 9.70 3.51 -0.40
CA GLU A 137 11.08 3.02 -0.55
C GLU A 137 11.20 1.97 -1.68
N TRP A 138 10.14 1.20 -1.88
CA TRP A 138 10.07 0.19 -2.93
C TRP A 138 8.65 -0.01 -3.40
N THR A 139 8.49 -0.30 -4.68
CA THR A 139 7.19 -0.63 -5.27
C THR A 139 7.32 -1.71 -6.33
N GLN A 140 6.36 -2.63 -6.33
CA GLN A 140 6.09 -3.55 -7.42
C GLN A 140 4.70 -3.24 -7.96
N ARG A 141 4.62 -2.77 -9.19
CA ARG A 141 3.38 -2.33 -9.85
C ARG A 141 2.80 -3.43 -10.73
N GLY A 142 1.51 -3.54 -10.72
CA GLY A 142 0.75 -4.48 -11.52
C GLY A 142 0.84 -5.92 -11.04
N ARG A 143 -0.20 -6.69 -11.30
CA ARG A 143 -0.28 -8.13 -11.11
C ARG A 143 -1.32 -8.73 -12.04
N ASN A 144 -1.20 -10.03 -12.27
CA ASN A 144 -2.18 -10.79 -13.01
C ASN A 144 -2.28 -12.21 -12.45
N ALA A 145 -3.10 -13.07 -13.04
CA ALA A 145 -3.33 -14.44 -12.56
C ALA A 145 -2.08 -15.35 -12.54
N LEU A 146 -1.01 -14.98 -13.23
CA LEU A 146 0.25 -15.72 -13.28
C LEU A 146 1.35 -15.07 -12.42
N TYR A 147 1.26 -13.76 -12.24
CA TYR A 147 2.27 -12.96 -11.55
C TYR A 147 1.65 -12.11 -10.45
N PHE A 148 2.01 -12.36 -9.21
CA PHE A 148 1.45 -11.71 -8.03
C PHE A 148 2.39 -10.71 -7.35
N GLY A 149 3.69 -10.74 -7.65
CA GLY A 149 4.68 -9.86 -7.04
C GLY A 149 5.14 -10.25 -5.63
N ASP A 150 4.58 -11.30 -5.04
CA ASP A 150 4.99 -11.78 -3.72
C ASP A 150 6.44 -12.31 -3.67
N PRO A 151 7.01 -12.97 -4.69
CA PRO A 151 8.42 -13.36 -4.66
C PRO A 151 9.39 -12.17 -4.54
N GLU A 152 9.09 -11.06 -5.22
CA GLU A 152 9.88 -9.83 -5.17
C GLU A 152 9.75 -9.16 -3.81
N LEU A 153 8.53 -9.13 -3.23
CA LEU A 153 8.30 -8.66 -1.87
C LEU A 153 9.17 -9.45 -0.88
N MET A 154 9.13 -10.78 -0.94
CA MET A 154 9.90 -11.65 -0.06
C MET A 154 11.41 -11.37 -0.17
N LYS A 155 11.92 -11.27 -1.39
CA LYS A 155 13.32 -10.91 -1.64
C LYS A 155 13.67 -9.53 -1.09
N ARG A 156 12.76 -8.57 -1.18
CA ARG A 156 12.96 -7.21 -0.66
C ARG A 156 13.00 -7.18 0.86
N LEU A 157 12.15 -7.94 1.52
CA LEU A 157 12.09 -8.02 2.99
C LEU A 157 13.33 -8.66 3.61
N LYS A 158 14.18 -9.32 2.81
CA LYS A 158 15.42 -10.00 3.25
C LYS A 158 15.19 -10.91 4.47
N CYS A 159 14.04 -11.57 4.51
CA CYS A 159 13.71 -12.48 5.59
C CYS A 159 14.65 -13.69 5.55
N GLU A 160 15.48 -13.87 6.56
CA GLU A 160 16.32 -15.06 6.68
C GLU A 160 15.42 -16.31 6.75
N GLY A 161 15.72 -17.32 5.93
CA GLY A 161 14.96 -18.57 5.88
C GLY A 161 14.09 -18.80 4.64
N TRP A 162 14.24 -17.97 3.62
CA TRP A 162 13.48 -18.07 2.34
C TRP A 162 14.26 -18.74 1.21
N ILE A 163 15.39 -19.40 1.50
CA ILE A 163 16.15 -20.19 0.52
C ILE A 163 15.88 -21.66 0.73
#